data_b5b2df920382a2892feb901d9dfbba6e
#
_entry.id   b5b2df920382a2892feb901d9dfbba6e
#
_cell.length_a   1.000
_cell.length_b   1.000
_cell.length_c   1.000
_cell.angle_alpha   90.00
_cell.angle_beta   90.00
_cell.angle_gamma   90.00
#
_symmetry.space_group_name_H-M   'P 1'
#
loop_
_entity.id
_entity.type
_entity.pdbx_description
1 polymer ?
#
loop_
_entity_poly.entity_id
_entity_poly.type
_entity_poly.pdbx_seq_one_letter_code
_entity_poly.pdbx_strand_id
1 'polypeptide(L)'
;MAWLHTWAGVCVGWILYFVFVTGTLGYFAVEIDQWMTPERPVAAVTVDAASAADTGVRRLLEVAPDAERWTITPPGHRENPDLQVAWSGADPGRETEILHAETGEPADYRETAGGSTLYRMHYQLAYLPRTAASWIVGAAALAMLVVLLAGVVIHRHLFRDAFTLRTGKGLRTWLDAHTLAGVLALPFHLMITYSGLVLLGVTYMSVVVAAGYGSGADGRQAFFSERSESVRHISAAGEQATLAEIAPLVQQAESRWGDDSVGRITIQNPGDAEARVAVARHTERPLRTREQLVFDGVSGELVDHHTPPVSAAHGVRDVLVGLHEGRFAQPILRWLYVLCGFAGAAMVATGLVLWTTKRRQQRRAATGVALVERLNVAVVAGLPIGVLSYFLANRLLPVGLDGRADWEVHAMFIVWAAAFAHAAARPPGRAWVEQIGAGAVLAALLPMVNFLTTDIHLGRALAGGNWVLAGVDGTALAFSALLAGLLIRSRRRAADNAAASARRRGGMRGGVQGGGK
;
A
#
# COMPACT_ATOMS: atom_id res chain seq x y z
N MET A 1 -13.09 -4.03 -29.56
CA MET A 1 -13.15 -3.89 -28.11
C MET A 1 -12.97 -5.22 -27.37
N ALA A 2 -13.77 -6.28 -27.58
CA ALA A 2 -13.66 -7.56 -26.84
C ALA A 2 -12.27 -8.25 -26.96
N TRP A 3 -11.64 -8.21 -28.13
CA TRP A 3 -10.27 -8.72 -28.32
C TRP A 3 -9.26 -7.94 -27.45
N LEU A 4 -9.32 -6.60 -27.51
CA LEU A 4 -8.45 -5.72 -26.74
C LEU A 4 -8.61 -5.95 -25.23
N HIS A 5 -9.84 -5.95 -24.73
CA HIS A 5 -10.16 -6.24 -23.33
C HIS A 5 -9.57 -7.59 -22.89
N THR A 6 -9.74 -8.63 -23.71
CA THR A 6 -9.30 -9.99 -23.39
C THR A 6 -7.77 -10.10 -23.31
N TRP A 7 -7.07 -9.57 -24.31
CA TRP A 7 -5.62 -9.75 -24.39
C TRP A 7 -4.85 -8.79 -23.51
N ALA A 8 -5.26 -7.52 -23.44
CA ALA A 8 -4.67 -6.58 -22.51
C ALA A 8 -4.88 -7.05 -21.05
N GLY A 9 -6.11 -7.50 -20.70
CA GLY A 9 -6.40 -8.02 -19.36
C GLY A 9 -5.54 -9.21 -18.97
N VAL A 10 -5.20 -10.12 -19.88
CA VAL A 10 -4.31 -11.27 -19.55
C VAL A 10 -2.86 -10.82 -19.45
N CYS A 11 -2.39 -9.97 -20.37
CA CYS A 11 -0.98 -9.55 -20.39
C CYS A 11 -0.57 -8.81 -19.11
N VAL A 12 -1.45 -7.93 -18.60
CA VAL A 12 -1.13 -7.12 -17.40
C VAL A 12 -1.81 -7.63 -16.11
N GLY A 13 -2.69 -8.62 -16.20
CA GLY A 13 -3.55 -9.03 -15.09
C GLY A 13 -2.77 -9.46 -13.84
N TRP A 14 -1.67 -10.19 -13.98
CA TRP A 14 -0.87 -10.62 -12.83
C TRP A 14 -0.18 -9.44 -12.13
N ILE A 15 0.32 -8.48 -12.91
CA ILE A 15 0.90 -7.24 -12.36
C ILE A 15 -0.20 -6.42 -11.66
N LEU A 16 -1.35 -6.25 -12.30
CA LEU A 16 -2.48 -5.52 -11.72
C LEU A 16 -2.99 -6.18 -10.43
N TYR A 17 -3.02 -7.52 -10.38
CA TYR A 17 -3.41 -8.22 -9.15
C TYR A 17 -2.44 -7.90 -8.00
N PHE A 18 -1.13 -7.94 -8.27
CA PHE A 18 -0.10 -7.55 -7.30
C PHE A 18 -0.28 -6.11 -6.85
N VAL A 19 -0.45 -5.18 -7.79
CA VAL A 19 -0.66 -3.74 -7.53
C VAL A 19 -1.92 -3.50 -6.69
N PHE A 20 -3.04 -4.17 -7.01
CA PHE A 20 -4.26 -4.04 -6.22
C PHE A 20 -4.11 -4.60 -4.80
N VAL A 21 -3.50 -5.77 -4.63
CA VAL A 21 -3.31 -6.37 -3.31
C VAL A 21 -2.41 -5.49 -2.44
N THR A 22 -1.23 -5.12 -2.93
CA THR A 22 -0.27 -4.32 -2.17
C THR A 22 -0.74 -2.89 -1.95
N GLY A 23 -1.37 -2.25 -2.95
CA GLY A 23 -1.96 -0.93 -2.81
C GLY A 23 -3.14 -0.89 -1.85
N THR A 24 -3.97 -1.94 -1.82
CA THR A 24 -5.09 -2.03 -0.87
C THR A 24 -4.60 -2.14 0.58
N LEU A 25 -3.54 -2.92 0.82
CA LEU A 25 -2.90 -2.98 2.14
C LEU A 25 -2.29 -1.63 2.53
N GLY A 26 -1.83 -0.84 1.56
CA GLY A 26 -1.26 0.49 1.76
C GLY A 26 -2.20 1.48 2.45
N TYR A 27 -3.53 1.32 2.38
CA TYR A 27 -4.47 2.17 3.11
C TYR A 27 -4.39 2.01 4.63
N PHE A 28 -3.87 0.88 5.08
CA PHE A 28 -3.61 0.59 6.48
C PHE A 28 -2.10 0.46 6.78
N ALA A 29 -1.23 1.08 5.96
CA ALA A 29 0.22 0.98 6.14
C ALA A 29 0.65 1.41 7.55
N VAL A 30 0.08 2.47 8.10
CA VAL A 30 0.41 2.96 9.45
C VAL A 30 -0.01 1.97 10.52
N GLU A 31 -1.21 1.41 10.43
CA GLU A 31 -1.71 0.40 11.36
C GLU A 31 -0.91 -0.90 11.27
N ILE A 32 -0.46 -1.25 10.06
CA ILE A 32 0.46 -2.38 9.84
C ILE A 32 1.83 -2.06 10.45
N ASP A 33 2.38 -0.85 10.27
CA ASP A 33 3.63 -0.43 10.90
C ASP A 33 3.55 -0.54 12.43
N GLN A 34 2.45 -0.09 13.04
CA GLN A 34 2.23 -0.21 14.49
C GLN A 34 2.14 -1.68 14.93
N TRP A 35 1.44 -2.53 14.16
CA TRP A 35 1.37 -3.95 14.46
C TRP A 35 2.72 -4.64 14.31
N MET A 36 3.53 -4.25 13.32
CA MET A 36 4.87 -4.81 13.08
C MET A 36 5.93 -4.33 14.07
N THR A 37 5.62 -3.31 14.88
CA THR A 37 6.51 -2.74 15.92
C THR A 37 5.83 -2.85 17.29
N PRO A 38 5.75 -4.06 17.88
CA PRO A 38 5.04 -4.28 19.15
C PRO A 38 5.71 -3.63 20.36
N GLU A 39 6.94 -3.17 20.25
CA GLU A 39 7.64 -2.41 21.29
C GLU A 39 7.09 -0.99 21.45
N ARG A 40 6.38 -0.47 20.42
CA ARG A 40 5.80 0.86 20.45
C ARG A 40 4.71 0.95 21.54
N PRO A 41 4.68 2.00 22.36
CA PRO A 41 3.63 2.19 23.36
C PRO A 41 2.23 2.17 22.74
N VAL A 42 1.31 1.48 23.41
CA VAL A 42 -0.10 1.37 22.95
C VAL A 42 -0.87 2.67 23.14
N ALA A 43 -0.54 3.42 24.19
CA ALA A 43 -1.14 4.71 24.45
C ALA A 43 -0.47 5.77 23.56
N ALA A 44 -1.29 6.59 22.91
CA ALA A 44 -0.78 7.77 22.22
C ALA A 44 -0.13 8.68 23.28
N VAL A 45 1.15 8.96 23.10
CA VAL A 45 1.86 9.95 23.92
C VAL A 45 1.38 11.32 23.45
N THR A 46 0.69 12.03 24.33
CA THR A 46 0.20 13.40 24.06
C THR A 46 1.25 14.41 24.49
N VAL A 47 2.28 14.59 23.69
CA VAL A 47 3.24 15.70 23.83
C VAL A 47 2.88 16.74 22.78
N ASP A 48 2.74 18.01 23.20
CA ASP A 48 2.48 19.10 22.26
C ASP A 48 3.66 19.31 21.29
N ALA A 49 3.37 19.86 20.11
CA ALA A 49 4.37 19.98 19.05
C ALA A 49 5.55 20.89 19.44
N ALA A 50 5.32 21.88 20.31
CA ALA A 50 6.36 22.78 20.77
C ALA A 50 7.36 22.07 21.71
N SER A 51 6.86 21.33 22.69
CA SER A 51 7.70 20.51 23.59
C SER A 51 8.44 19.41 22.84
N ALA A 52 7.77 18.77 21.86
CA ALA A 52 8.39 17.78 20.99
C ALA A 52 9.50 18.39 20.12
N ALA A 53 9.33 19.63 19.65
CA ALA A 53 10.33 20.34 18.88
C ALA A 53 11.61 20.61 19.70
N ASP A 54 11.46 21.10 20.93
CA ASP A 54 12.59 21.35 21.84
C ASP A 54 13.34 20.04 22.18
N THR A 55 12.59 18.96 22.40
CA THR A 55 13.19 17.64 22.62
C THR A 55 13.98 17.17 21.41
N GLY A 56 13.43 17.35 20.21
CA GLY A 56 14.10 17.02 18.95
C GLY A 56 15.37 17.86 18.71
N VAL A 57 15.31 19.18 18.99
CA VAL A 57 16.49 20.07 18.87
C VAL A 57 17.59 19.65 19.82
N ARG A 58 17.28 19.37 21.10
CA ARG A 58 18.31 18.90 22.07
C ARG A 58 19.01 17.65 21.56
N ARG A 59 18.26 16.68 21.02
CA ARG A 59 18.84 15.46 20.48
C ARG A 59 19.72 15.74 19.24
N LEU A 60 19.27 16.59 18.35
CA LEU A 60 20.00 16.94 17.13
C LEU A 60 21.31 17.71 17.41
N LEU A 61 21.31 18.53 18.48
CA LEU A 61 22.54 19.18 18.95
C LEU A 61 23.57 18.17 19.48
N GLU A 62 23.12 17.04 20.04
CA GLU A 62 24.00 15.97 20.53
C GLU A 62 24.58 15.11 19.40
N VAL A 63 23.74 14.72 18.42
CA VAL A 63 24.11 13.70 17.42
C VAL A 63 24.56 14.27 16.08
N ALA A 64 24.17 15.50 15.74
CA ALA A 64 24.40 16.10 14.43
C ALA A 64 24.54 17.62 14.49
N PRO A 65 25.43 18.19 15.38
CA PRO A 65 25.56 19.65 15.53
C PRO A 65 26.01 20.34 14.21
N ASP A 66 26.80 19.66 13.40
CA ASP A 66 27.39 20.20 12.16
C ASP A 66 26.55 19.86 10.89
N ALA A 67 25.33 19.36 11.04
CA ALA A 67 24.50 19.02 9.90
C ALA A 67 23.95 20.29 9.22
N GLU A 68 23.89 20.28 7.89
CA GLU A 68 23.33 21.40 7.11
C GLU A 68 21.82 21.55 7.27
N ARG A 69 21.14 20.47 7.66
CA ARG A 69 19.68 20.45 7.80
C ARG A 69 19.23 19.50 8.89
N TRP A 70 18.34 20.00 9.72
CA TRP A 70 17.56 19.21 10.66
C TRP A 70 16.10 19.15 10.23
N THR A 71 15.44 18.04 10.53
CA THR A 71 14.01 17.87 10.34
C THR A 71 13.42 17.22 11.59
N ILE A 72 12.43 17.85 12.17
CA ILE A 72 11.70 17.33 13.34
C ILE A 72 10.26 17.11 12.90
N THR A 73 9.75 15.92 13.14
CA THR A 73 8.35 15.55 12.88
C THR A 73 7.71 15.24 14.22
N PRO A 74 6.86 16.15 14.75
CA PRO A 74 6.19 15.93 16.02
C PRO A 74 5.26 14.71 15.97
N PRO A 75 5.00 14.04 17.13
CA PRO A 75 3.97 13.02 17.25
C PRO A 75 2.56 13.64 17.18
N GLY A 76 1.52 12.82 17.23
CA GLY A 76 0.12 13.28 17.34
C GLY A 76 -0.72 13.06 16.10
N HIS A 77 -0.11 12.91 14.94
CA HIS A 77 -0.83 12.58 13.72
C HIS A 77 -0.81 11.07 13.44
N ARG A 78 -1.89 10.57 12.82
CA ARG A 78 -1.98 9.16 12.44
C ARG A 78 -0.72 8.64 11.74
N GLU A 79 -0.14 9.45 10.85
CA GLU A 79 1.04 9.08 10.06
C GLU A 79 2.34 9.18 10.85
N ASN A 80 2.33 9.93 11.95
CA ASN A 80 3.50 10.18 12.80
C ASN A 80 3.13 9.93 14.27
N PRO A 81 3.07 8.67 14.71
CA PRO A 81 2.75 8.35 16.10
C PRO A 81 3.89 8.63 17.05
N ASP A 82 5.12 8.79 16.56
CA ASP A 82 6.33 9.01 17.33
C ASP A 82 6.98 10.35 16.98
N LEU A 83 7.83 10.84 17.87
CA LEU A 83 8.74 11.94 17.55
C LEU A 83 9.86 11.41 16.65
N GLN A 84 9.99 11.98 15.45
CA GLN A 84 11.07 11.65 14.55
C GLN A 84 12.00 12.83 14.36
N VAL A 85 13.30 12.58 14.43
CA VAL A 85 14.33 13.51 14.03
C VAL A 85 15.11 12.96 12.86
N ALA A 86 15.51 13.83 11.95
CA ALA A 86 16.36 13.45 10.83
C ALA A 86 17.32 14.59 10.51
N TRP A 87 18.50 14.23 10.03
CA TRP A 87 19.52 15.22 9.64
C TRP A 87 20.22 14.80 8.35
N SER A 88 20.79 15.78 7.69
CA SER A 88 21.62 15.58 6.50
C SER A 88 22.74 16.61 6.49
N GLY A 89 23.95 16.16 6.15
CA GLY A 89 25.13 17.00 5.94
C GLY A 89 25.43 17.17 4.45
N ALA A 90 26.69 17.53 4.15
CA ALA A 90 27.21 17.67 2.78
C ALA A 90 27.18 16.34 2.01
N ASP A 91 27.29 15.21 2.68
CA ASP A 91 27.13 13.89 2.07
C ASP A 91 25.65 13.59 1.80
N PRO A 92 25.28 12.94 0.67
CA PRO A 92 23.90 12.73 0.26
C PRO A 92 23.12 11.70 1.12
N GLY A 93 23.59 11.39 2.33
CA GLY A 93 22.92 10.56 3.32
C GLY A 93 21.93 11.35 4.17
N ARG A 94 20.73 10.81 4.38
CA ARG A 94 19.80 11.30 5.39
C ARG A 94 19.68 10.25 6.48
N GLU A 95 20.09 10.62 7.68
CA GLU A 95 19.92 9.79 8.86
C GLU A 95 18.60 10.14 9.55
N THR A 96 17.98 9.17 10.21
CA THR A 96 16.68 9.34 10.88
C THR A 96 16.70 8.53 12.17
N GLU A 97 16.21 9.13 13.24
CA GLU A 97 16.07 8.49 14.54
C GLU A 97 14.65 8.71 15.06
N ILE A 98 14.09 7.68 15.70
CA ILE A 98 12.80 7.76 16.41
C ILE A 98 13.11 7.95 17.88
N LEU A 99 12.40 8.89 18.51
CA LEU A 99 12.61 9.24 19.90
C LEU A 99 11.34 9.01 20.72
N HIS A 100 11.51 8.67 21.98
CA HIS A 100 10.45 8.82 22.96
C HIS A 100 10.16 10.30 23.18
N ALA A 101 8.96 10.75 22.83
CA ALA A 101 8.63 12.18 22.78
C ALA A 101 8.74 12.89 24.14
N GLU A 102 8.55 12.15 25.26
CA GLU A 102 8.64 12.69 26.62
C GLU A 102 10.10 12.82 27.12
N THR A 103 10.94 11.83 26.84
CA THR A 103 12.32 11.78 27.38
C THR A 103 13.37 12.27 26.38
N GLY A 104 13.10 12.16 25.09
CA GLY A 104 14.06 12.42 24.02
C GLY A 104 15.08 11.30 23.81
N GLU A 105 14.95 10.19 24.55
CA GLU A 105 15.80 9.03 24.35
C GLU A 105 15.44 8.29 23.05
N PRO A 106 16.43 7.71 22.35
CA PRO A 106 16.17 6.86 21.20
C PRO A 106 15.21 5.72 21.54
N ALA A 107 14.22 5.50 20.70
CA ALA A 107 13.30 4.38 20.85
C ALA A 107 13.95 3.09 20.32
N ASP A 108 14.12 2.11 21.20
CA ASP A 108 14.68 0.79 20.86
C ASP A 108 13.58 -0.10 20.26
N TYR A 109 13.16 0.25 19.03
CA TYR A 109 12.20 -0.54 18.28
C TYR A 109 12.92 -1.52 17.34
N ARG A 110 12.30 -2.71 17.16
CA ARG A 110 12.82 -3.65 16.16
C ARG A 110 12.89 -3.02 14.79
N GLU A 111 13.95 -3.31 14.05
CA GLU A 111 14.02 -2.99 12.64
C GLU A 111 12.93 -3.76 11.87
N THR A 112 12.13 -3.09 11.05
CA THR A 112 11.08 -3.70 10.24
C THR A 112 10.89 -2.97 8.92
N ALA A 113 10.54 -3.72 7.88
CA ALA A 113 10.16 -3.16 6.59
C ALA A 113 8.76 -2.50 6.64
N GLY A 114 7.89 -2.90 7.56
CA GLY A 114 6.63 -2.25 7.89
C GLY A 114 5.58 -2.24 6.79
N GLY A 115 4.44 -1.63 7.07
CA GLY A 115 3.34 -1.44 6.12
C GLY A 115 3.71 -0.52 4.97
N SER A 116 4.60 0.44 5.21
CA SER A 116 5.11 1.37 4.21
C SER A 116 5.82 0.67 3.04
N THR A 117 6.43 -0.49 3.28
CA THR A 117 7.05 -1.29 2.22
C THR A 117 6.00 -1.97 1.33
N LEU A 118 4.91 -2.49 1.88
CA LEU A 118 3.78 -2.99 1.08
C LEU A 118 3.17 -1.88 0.23
N TYR A 119 3.00 -0.68 0.80
CA TYR A 119 2.57 0.50 0.07
C TYR A 119 3.52 0.84 -1.08
N ARG A 120 4.84 0.84 -0.85
CA ARG A 120 5.83 1.11 -1.91
C ARG A 120 5.83 0.05 -3.01
N MET A 121 5.61 -1.22 -2.67
CA MET A 121 5.61 -2.33 -3.64
C MET A 121 4.60 -2.14 -4.77
N HIS A 122 3.46 -1.46 -4.55
CA HIS A 122 2.44 -1.31 -5.59
C HIS A 122 2.87 -0.39 -6.75
N TYR A 123 3.88 0.46 -6.58
CA TYR A 123 4.37 1.35 -7.63
C TYR A 123 5.87 1.20 -7.92
N GLN A 124 6.65 0.59 -7.01
CA GLN A 124 8.09 0.40 -7.17
C GLN A 124 8.46 -1.04 -7.57
N LEU A 125 7.59 -2.03 -7.37
CA LEU A 125 7.87 -3.45 -7.57
C LEU A 125 9.21 -3.84 -6.92
N ALA A 126 9.20 -4.60 -5.85
CA ALA A 126 10.40 -4.97 -5.11
C ALA A 126 11.51 -5.53 -6.03
N TYR A 127 12.76 -5.27 -5.70
CA TYR A 127 13.97 -5.69 -6.42
C TYR A 127 14.18 -5.11 -7.83
N LEU A 128 13.29 -4.25 -8.32
CA LEU A 128 13.49 -3.57 -9.59
C LEU A 128 13.97 -2.13 -9.39
N PRO A 129 14.81 -1.60 -10.30
CA PRO A 129 15.12 -0.18 -10.31
C PRO A 129 13.83 0.65 -10.38
N ARG A 130 13.73 1.69 -9.55
CA ARG A 130 12.51 2.53 -9.42
C ARG A 130 11.97 3.01 -10.77
N THR A 131 12.85 3.43 -11.66
CA THR A 131 12.45 3.91 -13.00
C THR A 131 11.80 2.79 -13.81
N ALA A 132 12.40 1.60 -13.85
CA ALA A 132 11.85 0.45 -14.57
C ALA A 132 10.50 0.03 -13.99
N ALA A 133 10.39 -0.06 -12.67
CA ALA A 133 9.15 -0.38 -11.98
C ALA A 133 8.04 0.62 -12.32
N SER A 134 8.34 1.94 -12.28
CA SER A 134 7.38 2.99 -12.62
C SER A 134 6.86 2.89 -14.07
N TRP A 135 7.72 2.51 -15.03
CA TRP A 135 7.30 2.27 -16.41
C TRP A 135 6.39 1.03 -16.52
N ILE A 136 6.73 -0.06 -15.84
CA ILE A 136 5.93 -1.30 -15.85
C ILE A 136 4.55 -1.07 -15.23
N VAL A 137 4.52 -0.49 -14.03
CA VAL A 137 3.25 -0.22 -13.31
C VAL A 137 2.39 0.75 -14.09
N GLY A 138 2.98 1.77 -14.66
CA GLY A 138 2.23 2.73 -15.42
C GLY A 138 1.71 2.21 -16.76
N ALA A 139 2.48 1.39 -17.47
CA ALA A 139 1.97 0.70 -18.65
C ALA A 139 0.80 -0.24 -18.28
N ALA A 140 0.90 -0.93 -17.13
CA ALA A 140 -0.19 -1.75 -16.61
C ALA A 140 -1.42 -0.91 -16.23
N ALA A 141 -1.23 0.25 -15.60
CA ALA A 141 -2.32 1.18 -15.26
C ALA A 141 -3.00 1.77 -16.51
N LEU A 142 -2.21 2.12 -17.53
CA LEU A 142 -2.77 2.58 -18.82
C LEU A 142 -3.59 1.47 -19.49
N ALA A 143 -3.06 0.24 -19.52
CA ALA A 143 -3.79 -0.91 -20.03
C ALA A 143 -5.07 -1.16 -19.21
N MET A 144 -5.02 -1.02 -17.88
CA MET A 144 -6.19 -1.12 -17.00
C MET A 144 -7.26 -0.09 -17.36
N LEU A 145 -6.89 1.18 -17.56
CA LEU A 145 -7.84 2.22 -17.97
C LEU A 145 -8.53 1.86 -19.29
N VAL A 146 -7.77 1.41 -20.29
CA VAL A 146 -8.31 0.95 -21.58
C VAL A 146 -9.24 -0.24 -21.39
N VAL A 147 -8.88 -1.21 -20.55
CA VAL A 147 -9.69 -2.41 -20.26
C VAL A 147 -10.99 -2.04 -19.54
N LEU A 148 -10.96 -1.11 -18.58
CA LEU A 148 -12.16 -0.61 -17.90
C LEU A 148 -13.12 0.06 -18.88
N LEU A 149 -12.64 0.98 -19.70
CA LEU A 149 -13.45 1.66 -20.72
C LEU A 149 -14.00 0.68 -21.76
N ALA A 150 -13.17 -0.25 -22.24
CA ALA A 150 -13.61 -1.30 -23.16
C ALA A 150 -14.68 -2.20 -22.53
N GLY A 151 -14.55 -2.52 -21.22
CA GLY A 151 -15.53 -3.31 -20.47
C GLY A 151 -16.90 -2.65 -20.42
N VAL A 152 -16.94 -1.35 -20.13
CA VAL A 152 -18.18 -0.56 -20.13
C VAL A 152 -18.85 -0.56 -21.52
N VAL A 153 -18.07 -0.40 -22.59
CA VAL A 153 -18.59 -0.41 -23.98
C VAL A 153 -19.11 -1.78 -24.40
N ILE A 154 -18.46 -2.88 -23.96
CA ILE A 154 -18.86 -4.25 -24.31
C ILE A 154 -20.18 -4.63 -23.64
N HIS A 155 -20.38 -4.21 -22.38
CA HIS A 155 -21.53 -4.58 -21.57
C HIS A 155 -22.64 -3.52 -21.61
N ARG A 156 -23.39 -3.43 -22.72
CA ARG A 156 -24.47 -2.43 -22.94
C ARG A 156 -25.55 -2.43 -21.84
N HIS A 157 -25.74 -3.54 -21.14
CA HIS A 157 -26.70 -3.70 -20.05
C HIS A 157 -26.00 -3.86 -18.69
N LEU A 158 -24.81 -3.22 -18.54
CA LEU A 158 -23.91 -3.34 -17.39
C LEU A 158 -24.65 -3.31 -16.04
N PHE A 159 -25.47 -2.29 -15.81
CA PHE A 159 -26.17 -2.11 -14.54
C PHE A 159 -27.36 -3.07 -14.33
N ARG A 160 -28.02 -3.52 -15.40
CA ARG A 160 -29.14 -4.45 -15.31
C ARG A 160 -28.69 -5.87 -14.96
N ASP A 161 -27.57 -6.30 -15.52
CA ASP A 161 -27.06 -7.67 -15.38
C ASP A 161 -26.02 -7.82 -14.25
N ALA A 162 -25.46 -6.70 -13.73
CA ALA A 162 -24.38 -6.68 -12.77
C ALA A 162 -24.71 -7.33 -11.42
N PHE A 163 -25.96 -7.16 -10.95
CA PHE A 163 -26.37 -7.65 -9.63
C PHE A 163 -26.86 -9.10 -9.63
N THR A 164 -26.64 -9.85 -10.71
CA THR A 164 -27.00 -11.26 -10.81
C THR A 164 -25.78 -12.16 -10.67
N LEU A 165 -25.58 -12.79 -9.51
CA LEU A 165 -24.53 -13.79 -9.31
C LEU A 165 -25.12 -15.21 -9.35
N ARG A 166 -25.03 -15.88 -10.51
CA ARG A 166 -25.51 -17.25 -10.72
C ARG A 166 -24.43 -18.25 -10.32
N THR A 167 -24.51 -18.76 -9.10
CA THR A 167 -23.52 -19.71 -8.57
C THR A 167 -23.76 -21.12 -9.14
N GLY A 168 -22.66 -21.89 -9.40
CA GLY A 168 -22.74 -23.27 -9.88
C GLY A 168 -22.95 -23.45 -11.38
N LYS A 169 -22.92 -22.37 -12.17
CA LYS A 169 -23.13 -22.37 -13.63
C LYS A 169 -21.84 -22.36 -14.45
N GLY A 170 -20.73 -22.83 -13.88
CA GLY A 170 -19.42 -22.92 -14.57
C GLY A 170 -18.94 -21.57 -15.10
N LEU A 171 -18.74 -21.44 -16.42
CA LEU A 171 -18.25 -20.21 -17.06
C LEU A 171 -19.11 -18.98 -16.71
N ARG A 172 -20.44 -19.15 -16.61
CA ARG A 172 -21.35 -18.05 -16.30
C ARG A 172 -21.12 -17.50 -14.89
N THR A 173 -20.80 -18.36 -13.91
CA THR A 173 -20.45 -17.91 -12.55
C THR A 173 -19.25 -16.98 -12.55
N TRP A 174 -18.20 -17.32 -13.30
CA TRP A 174 -16.99 -16.48 -13.39
C TRP A 174 -17.25 -15.16 -14.11
N LEU A 175 -18.10 -15.18 -15.15
CA LEU A 175 -18.51 -13.96 -15.84
C LEU A 175 -19.31 -13.05 -14.92
N ASP A 176 -20.32 -13.60 -14.22
CA ASP A 176 -21.14 -12.83 -13.28
C ASP A 176 -20.29 -12.25 -12.14
N ALA A 177 -19.34 -13.02 -11.59
CA ALA A 177 -18.43 -12.57 -10.55
C ALA A 177 -17.49 -11.44 -11.04
N HIS A 178 -16.95 -11.59 -12.25
CA HIS A 178 -16.09 -10.55 -12.86
C HIS A 178 -16.89 -9.26 -13.10
N THR A 179 -18.09 -9.37 -13.66
CA THR A 179 -18.95 -8.21 -13.92
C THR A 179 -19.39 -7.53 -12.63
N LEU A 180 -19.83 -8.31 -11.63
CA LEU A 180 -20.25 -7.78 -10.33
C LEU A 180 -19.11 -7.01 -9.65
N ALA A 181 -17.92 -7.61 -9.53
CA ALA A 181 -16.77 -6.97 -8.90
C ALA A 181 -16.33 -5.69 -9.67
N GLY A 182 -16.37 -5.73 -11.01
CA GLY A 182 -16.02 -4.60 -11.85
C GLY A 182 -17.02 -3.44 -11.75
N VAL A 183 -18.32 -3.73 -11.73
CA VAL A 183 -19.37 -2.69 -11.75
C VAL A 183 -19.61 -2.08 -10.39
N LEU A 184 -19.59 -2.90 -9.32
CA LEU A 184 -19.85 -2.44 -7.96
C LEU A 184 -18.87 -1.33 -7.53
N ALA A 185 -17.61 -1.44 -7.91
CA ALA A 185 -16.57 -0.47 -7.58
C ALA A 185 -16.06 0.31 -8.82
N LEU A 186 -16.82 0.38 -9.92
CA LEU A 186 -16.39 1.03 -11.16
C LEU A 186 -15.95 2.49 -10.98
N PRO A 187 -16.69 3.36 -10.25
CA PRO A 187 -16.23 4.73 -10.03
C PRO A 187 -14.88 4.78 -9.30
N PHE A 188 -14.70 3.92 -8.30
CA PHE A 188 -13.42 3.79 -7.60
C PHE A 188 -12.31 3.28 -8.53
N HIS A 189 -12.57 2.24 -9.33
CA HIS A 189 -11.56 1.70 -10.25
C HIS A 189 -11.12 2.72 -11.30
N LEU A 190 -12.03 3.53 -11.82
CA LEU A 190 -11.69 4.62 -12.74
C LEU A 190 -10.88 5.71 -12.04
N MET A 191 -11.31 6.13 -10.85
CA MET A 191 -10.63 7.14 -10.04
C MET A 191 -9.21 6.70 -9.69
N ILE A 192 -9.04 5.50 -9.12
CA ILE A 192 -7.75 5.02 -8.64
C ILE A 192 -6.76 4.78 -9.80
N THR A 193 -7.25 4.29 -10.94
CA THR A 193 -6.42 4.05 -12.13
C THR A 193 -5.98 5.36 -12.76
N TYR A 194 -6.90 6.31 -12.94
CA TYR A 194 -6.59 7.61 -13.54
C TYR A 194 -5.68 8.44 -12.64
N SER A 195 -5.95 8.52 -11.35
CA SER A 195 -5.12 9.27 -10.40
C SER A 195 -3.72 8.63 -10.24
N GLY A 196 -3.61 7.29 -10.31
CA GLY A 196 -2.32 6.60 -10.36
C GLY A 196 -1.49 6.98 -11.59
N LEU A 197 -2.10 7.10 -12.76
CA LEU A 197 -1.44 7.60 -13.97
C LEU A 197 -0.97 9.07 -13.79
N VAL A 198 -1.76 9.91 -13.15
CA VAL A 198 -1.37 11.30 -12.84
C VAL A 198 -0.18 11.34 -11.89
N LEU A 199 -0.14 10.47 -10.87
CA LEU A 199 0.99 10.34 -9.94
C LEU A 199 2.29 9.93 -10.66
N LEU A 200 2.20 9.02 -11.60
CA LEU A 200 3.33 8.55 -12.42
C LEU A 200 3.62 9.48 -13.62
N GLY A 201 2.86 10.56 -13.79
CA GLY A 201 2.94 11.48 -14.92
C GLY A 201 4.36 11.99 -15.21
N VAL A 202 5.13 12.32 -14.16
CA VAL A 202 6.53 12.77 -14.31
C VAL A 202 7.41 11.72 -15.00
N THR A 203 7.16 10.43 -14.76
CA THR A 203 7.89 9.33 -15.42
C THR A 203 7.64 9.33 -16.94
N TYR A 204 6.40 9.53 -17.36
CA TYR A 204 6.04 9.53 -18.79
C TYR A 204 6.36 10.86 -19.48
N MET A 205 6.29 11.96 -18.72
CA MET A 205 6.59 13.30 -19.23
C MET A 205 8.08 13.64 -19.16
N SER A 206 8.95 12.66 -18.92
CA SER A 206 10.39 12.88 -18.81
C SER A 206 11.00 13.62 -20.02
N VAL A 207 10.49 13.35 -21.24
CA VAL A 207 10.89 14.05 -22.46
C VAL A 207 10.44 15.51 -22.44
N VAL A 208 9.22 15.80 -21.95
CA VAL A 208 8.70 17.16 -21.82
C VAL A 208 9.49 17.95 -20.76
N VAL A 209 9.78 17.31 -19.63
CA VAL A 209 10.63 17.89 -18.59
C VAL A 209 12.02 18.19 -19.14
N ALA A 210 12.63 17.26 -19.88
CA ALA A 210 13.94 17.46 -20.50
C ALA A 210 13.94 18.60 -21.54
N ALA A 211 12.85 18.75 -22.29
CA ALA A 211 12.71 19.83 -23.28
C ALA A 211 12.55 21.21 -22.61
N GLY A 212 11.88 21.30 -21.47
CA GLY A 212 11.63 22.56 -20.77
C GLY A 212 12.74 22.98 -19.80
N TYR A 213 13.37 22.02 -19.13
CA TYR A 213 14.32 22.24 -18.02
C TYR A 213 15.73 21.70 -18.28
N GLY A 214 15.95 21.09 -19.43
CA GLY A 214 17.22 20.41 -19.73
C GLY A 214 17.24 18.93 -19.37
N SER A 215 18.16 18.18 -19.99
CA SER A 215 18.32 16.75 -19.74
C SER A 215 19.21 16.48 -18.52
N GLY A 216 19.02 15.33 -17.87
CA GLY A 216 19.86 14.87 -16.76
C GLY A 216 19.34 15.18 -15.36
N ALA A 217 20.24 15.19 -14.39
CA ALA A 217 19.90 15.41 -12.98
C ALA A 217 19.50 16.86 -12.72
N ASP A 218 20.24 17.81 -13.31
CA ASP A 218 20.04 19.25 -13.09
C ASP A 218 18.69 19.73 -13.63
N GLY A 219 18.28 19.30 -14.83
CA GLY A 219 16.97 19.63 -15.38
C GLY A 219 15.83 19.06 -14.57
N ARG A 220 15.98 17.83 -14.04
CA ARG A 220 15.01 17.27 -13.12
C ARG A 220 14.96 18.02 -11.80
N GLN A 221 16.10 18.39 -11.26
CA GLN A 221 16.17 19.17 -10.01
C GLN A 221 15.53 20.55 -10.19
N ALA A 222 15.80 21.25 -11.29
CA ALA A 222 15.17 22.54 -11.62
C ALA A 222 13.63 22.40 -11.72
N PHE A 223 13.14 21.37 -12.41
CA PHE A 223 11.71 21.08 -12.48
C PHE A 223 11.09 20.78 -11.11
N PHE A 224 11.77 19.98 -10.27
CA PHE A 224 11.24 19.67 -8.95
C PHE A 224 11.34 20.83 -7.99
N SER A 225 12.38 21.67 -8.05
CA SER A 225 12.51 22.86 -7.21
C SER A 225 11.42 23.90 -7.54
N GLU A 226 11.13 24.15 -8.82
CA GLU A 226 10.04 25.02 -9.23
C GLU A 226 8.67 24.47 -8.81
N ARG A 227 8.49 23.15 -8.96
CA ARG A 227 7.23 22.49 -8.61
C ARG A 227 7.01 22.33 -7.10
N SER A 228 8.06 22.12 -6.33
CA SER A 228 7.94 21.85 -4.88
C SER A 228 7.78 23.13 -4.08
N GLU A 229 8.15 24.29 -4.66
CA GLU A 229 8.12 25.60 -3.96
C GLU A 229 8.56 25.45 -2.48
N SER A 230 9.47 24.51 -2.24
CA SER A 230 10.08 24.33 -0.92
C SER A 230 10.87 25.59 -0.57
N VAL A 231 10.97 25.90 0.70
CA VAL A 231 11.86 26.96 1.20
C VAL A 231 13.19 26.86 0.43
N ARG A 232 13.55 27.95 -0.26
CA ARG A 232 14.78 27.98 -1.06
C ARG A 232 15.94 27.52 -0.20
N HIS A 233 16.81 26.71 -0.77
CA HIS A 233 18.06 26.37 -0.11
C HIS A 233 18.85 27.67 0.08
N ILE A 234 19.16 27.98 1.33
CA ILE A 234 19.98 29.13 1.71
C ILE A 234 21.36 28.58 2.04
N SER A 235 22.36 29.14 1.40
CA SER A 235 23.74 28.77 1.72
C SER A 235 24.11 29.29 3.10
N ALA A 236 24.88 28.53 3.87
CA ALA A 236 25.43 29.00 5.14
C ALA A 236 26.34 30.22 4.92
N ALA A 237 26.30 31.17 5.84
CA ALA A 237 27.23 32.31 5.85
C ALA A 237 28.63 31.89 6.31
N GLY A 238 28.75 30.81 7.06
CA GLY A 238 30.00 30.39 7.72
C GLY A 238 30.27 31.16 9.00
N GLU A 239 29.34 31.94 9.48
CA GLU A 239 29.40 32.69 10.73
C GLU A 239 28.56 32.00 11.80
N GLN A 240 29.16 31.66 12.94
CA GLN A 240 28.44 31.00 14.05
C GLN A 240 27.44 31.95 14.70
N ALA A 241 26.21 31.47 14.88
CA ALA A 241 25.14 32.16 15.59
C ALA A 241 24.32 31.18 16.42
N THR A 242 23.77 31.66 17.53
CA THR A 242 22.94 30.85 18.40
C THR A 242 21.55 30.70 17.77
N LEU A 243 21.05 29.47 17.68
CA LEU A 243 19.70 29.18 17.20
C LEU A 243 18.67 29.72 18.22
N ALA A 244 17.64 30.40 17.71
CA ALA A 244 16.50 30.83 18.51
C ALA A 244 15.75 29.62 19.12
N GLU A 245 15.04 29.83 20.22
CA GLU A 245 14.17 28.83 20.80
C GLU A 245 13.08 28.44 19.80
N ILE A 246 12.88 27.13 19.57
CA ILE A 246 11.96 26.64 18.53
C ILE A 246 10.52 26.55 19.01
N ALA A 247 10.29 26.25 20.30
CA ALA A 247 8.94 26.14 20.86
C ALA A 247 8.08 27.40 20.65
N PRO A 248 8.56 28.65 20.84
CA PRO A 248 7.78 29.85 20.55
C PRO A 248 7.36 29.97 19.08
N LEU A 249 8.23 29.52 18.15
CA LEU A 249 7.95 29.56 16.70
C LEU A 249 6.81 28.57 16.35
N VAL A 250 6.85 27.38 16.94
CA VAL A 250 5.81 26.37 16.82
C VAL A 250 4.50 26.87 17.39
N GLN A 251 4.49 27.46 18.60
CA GLN A 251 3.31 28.05 19.23
C GLN A 251 2.72 29.18 18.37
N GLN A 252 3.56 30.00 17.74
CA GLN A 252 3.11 31.02 16.82
C GLN A 252 2.42 30.43 15.58
N ALA A 253 2.92 29.31 15.07
CA ALA A 253 2.27 28.58 13.97
C ALA A 253 0.91 27.99 14.40
N GLU A 254 0.85 27.36 15.55
CA GLU A 254 -0.41 26.81 16.10
C GLU A 254 -1.44 27.90 16.41
N SER A 255 -1.02 29.07 16.88
CA SER A 255 -1.93 30.20 17.10
C SER A 255 -2.64 30.66 15.84
N ARG A 256 -2.04 30.42 14.66
CA ARG A 256 -2.62 30.77 13.35
C ARG A 256 -3.45 29.66 12.74
N TRP A 257 -3.08 28.42 12.96
CA TRP A 257 -3.66 27.27 12.26
C TRP A 257 -4.57 26.41 13.13
N GLY A 258 -4.49 26.56 14.45
CA GLY A 258 -5.12 25.70 15.46
C GLY A 258 -4.13 24.72 16.06
N ASP A 259 -4.51 24.17 17.21
CA ASP A 259 -3.73 23.16 17.93
C ASP A 259 -3.53 21.91 17.04
N ASP A 260 -2.47 21.18 17.28
CA ASP A 260 -2.09 19.97 16.54
C ASP A 260 -1.96 20.15 15.02
N SER A 261 -1.73 21.37 14.57
CA SER A 261 -1.66 21.69 13.12
C SER A 261 -0.24 21.63 12.56
N VAL A 262 0.78 21.45 13.38
CA VAL A 262 2.17 21.39 12.94
C VAL A 262 2.55 19.98 12.50
N GLY A 263 2.94 19.83 11.24
CA GLY A 263 3.30 18.52 10.68
C GLY A 263 4.79 18.27 10.59
N ARG A 264 5.58 19.32 10.38
CA ARG A 264 7.04 19.20 10.24
C ARG A 264 7.71 20.53 10.51
N ILE A 265 8.87 20.46 11.16
CA ILE A 265 9.78 21.58 11.37
C ILE A 265 11.07 21.24 10.66
N THR A 266 11.55 22.18 9.82
CA THR A 266 12.82 22.02 9.10
C THR A 266 13.72 23.19 9.44
N ILE A 267 14.92 22.91 9.92
CA ILE A 267 15.93 23.90 10.26
C ILE A 267 17.05 23.75 9.26
N GLN A 268 17.33 24.80 8.48
CA GLN A 268 18.46 24.88 7.56
C GLN A 268 19.60 25.62 8.26
N ASN A 269 20.82 25.19 8.05
CA ASN A 269 22.04 25.77 8.61
C ASN A 269 21.95 26.01 10.13
N PRO A 270 21.61 24.99 10.96
CA PRO A 270 21.52 25.19 12.39
C PRO A 270 22.87 25.66 12.95
N GLY A 271 22.86 26.73 13.78
CA GLY A 271 24.08 27.29 14.33
C GLY A 271 24.84 28.32 13.43
N ASP A 272 24.27 28.65 12.28
CA ASP A 272 24.81 29.66 11.35
C ASP A 272 23.98 30.96 11.36
N ALA A 273 24.61 32.09 11.05
CA ALA A 273 23.92 33.39 10.98
C ALA A 273 22.78 33.42 9.93
N GLU A 274 22.85 32.58 8.89
CA GLU A 274 21.81 32.40 7.88
C GLU A 274 20.89 31.20 8.19
N ALA A 275 20.74 30.83 9.47
CA ALA A 275 19.81 29.80 9.87
C ALA A 275 18.36 30.16 9.50
N ARG A 276 17.58 29.19 9.06
CA ARG A 276 16.14 29.37 8.77
C ARG A 276 15.33 28.20 9.35
N VAL A 277 14.22 28.57 9.97
CA VAL A 277 13.30 27.60 10.55
C VAL A 277 11.98 27.65 9.75
N ALA A 278 11.63 26.56 9.10
CA ALA A 278 10.38 26.42 8.37
C ALA A 278 9.44 25.47 9.13
N VAL A 279 8.31 25.98 9.58
CA VAL A 279 7.24 25.21 10.20
C VAL A 279 6.16 24.95 9.15
N ALA A 280 5.93 23.68 8.83
CA ALA A 280 4.98 23.27 7.81
C ALA A 280 3.67 22.77 8.45
N ARG A 281 2.55 23.22 7.91
CA ARG A 281 1.23 22.84 8.36
C ARG A 281 0.91 21.39 8.00
N HIS A 282 0.39 20.63 8.97
CA HIS A 282 -0.26 19.36 8.72
C HIS A 282 -1.68 19.55 8.20
N THR A 283 -2.12 18.71 7.29
CA THR A 283 -3.51 18.74 6.81
C THR A 283 -3.98 17.35 6.43
N GLU A 284 -5.13 16.96 6.97
CA GLU A 284 -5.85 15.73 6.60
C GLU A 284 -6.80 15.93 5.41
N ARG A 285 -6.88 17.15 4.84
CA ARG A 285 -7.77 17.45 3.71
C ARG A 285 -7.26 16.81 2.43
N PRO A 286 -8.16 16.44 1.48
CA PRO A 286 -7.74 15.94 0.16
C PRO A 286 -6.84 16.93 -0.57
N LEU A 287 -7.12 18.23 -0.42
CA LEU A 287 -6.28 19.30 -0.93
C LEU A 287 -5.14 19.50 0.06
N ARG A 288 -3.92 19.12 -0.32
CA ARG A 288 -2.72 19.39 0.47
C ARG A 288 -2.42 20.89 0.44
N THR A 289 -2.66 21.56 1.55
CA THR A 289 -2.11 22.91 1.73
C THR A 289 -0.65 22.77 2.11
N ARG A 290 0.22 23.37 1.31
CA ARG A 290 1.68 23.42 1.60
C ARG A 290 2.03 24.70 2.33
N GLU A 291 1.15 25.13 3.20
CA GLU A 291 1.33 26.33 3.98
C GLU A 291 2.51 26.16 4.94
N GLN A 292 3.41 27.12 4.94
CA GLN A 292 4.59 27.14 5.78
C GLN A 292 4.83 28.53 6.34
N LEU A 293 5.27 28.61 7.59
CA LEU A 293 5.82 29.81 8.17
C LEU A 293 7.33 29.66 8.19
N VAL A 294 8.04 30.66 7.69
CA VAL A 294 9.50 30.69 7.66
C VAL A 294 10.00 31.78 8.59
N PHE A 295 10.80 31.39 9.55
CA PHE A 295 11.38 32.27 10.54
C PHE A 295 12.88 32.40 10.33
N ASP A 296 13.43 33.55 10.67
CA ASP A 296 14.85 33.71 10.87
C ASP A 296 15.29 32.85 12.05
N GLY A 297 16.31 32.01 11.83
CA GLY A 297 16.72 31.03 12.84
C GLY A 297 17.50 31.60 14.01
N VAL A 298 17.98 32.85 13.91
CA VAL A 298 18.74 33.56 14.96
C VAL A 298 17.82 34.48 15.77
N SER A 299 17.05 35.34 15.09
CA SER A 299 16.18 36.31 15.76
C SER A 299 14.82 35.74 16.15
N GLY A 300 14.37 34.67 15.50
CA GLY A 300 13.03 34.12 15.66
C GLY A 300 11.93 34.95 14.96
N GLU A 301 12.30 35.98 14.21
CA GLU A 301 11.34 36.81 13.48
C GLU A 301 10.73 36.07 12.30
N LEU A 302 9.41 36.26 12.05
CA LEU A 302 8.73 35.71 10.88
C LEU A 302 9.20 36.43 9.62
N VAL A 303 9.92 35.71 8.74
CA VAL A 303 10.48 36.27 7.49
C VAL A 303 9.51 36.09 6.32
N ASP A 304 8.79 34.95 6.26
CA ASP A 304 7.91 34.63 5.15
C ASP A 304 6.73 33.77 5.61
N HIS A 305 5.57 34.02 5.01
CA HIS A 305 4.39 33.18 5.11
C HIS A 305 4.11 32.59 3.73
N HIS A 306 4.72 31.44 3.49
CA HIS A 306 4.64 30.78 2.20
C HIS A 306 3.31 30.04 2.07
N THR A 307 2.45 30.57 1.20
CA THR A 307 1.23 29.89 0.75
C THR A 307 1.36 29.71 -0.76
N PRO A 308 1.63 28.50 -1.24
CA PRO A 308 1.81 28.28 -2.68
C PRO A 308 0.59 28.73 -3.46
N PRO A 309 0.77 29.44 -4.61
CA PRO A 309 -0.33 29.83 -5.46
C PRO A 309 -1.02 28.55 -5.99
N VAL A 310 -2.31 28.41 -5.67
CA VAL A 310 -3.10 27.27 -6.13
C VAL A 310 -3.55 27.56 -7.55
N SER A 311 -2.73 27.21 -8.56
CA SER A 311 -3.23 27.15 -9.92
C SER A 311 -4.29 26.04 -10.02
N ALA A 312 -5.28 26.20 -10.90
CA ALA A 312 -6.33 25.18 -11.10
C ALA A 312 -5.74 23.79 -11.40
N ALA A 313 -4.64 23.73 -12.14
CA ALA A 313 -3.94 22.48 -12.46
C ALA A 313 -3.32 21.83 -11.22
N HIS A 314 -2.68 22.61 -10.35
CA HIS A 314 -2.14 22.10 -9.09
C HIS A 314 -3.26 21.63 -8.15
N GLY A 315 -4.35 22.40 -8.04
CA GLY A 315 -5.51 22.02 -7.23
C GLY A 315 -6.15 20.71 -7.69
N VAL A 316 -6.37 20.54 -8.99
CA VAL A 316 -6.90 19.28 -9.55
C VAL A 316 -5.95 18.11 -9.28
N ARG A 317 -4.65 18.31 -9.48
CA ARG A 317 -3.65 17.27 -9.19
C ARG A 317 -3.64 16.88 -7.71
N ASP A 318 -3.65 17.85 -6.81
CA ASP A 318 -3.59 17.58 -5.37
C ASP A 318 -4.85 16.86 -4.87
N VAL A 319 -6.01 17.20 -5.41
CA VAL A 319 -7.25 16.43 -5.16
C VAL A 319 -7.13 15.00 -5.67
N LEU A 320 -6.63 14.79 -6.89
CA LEU A 320 -6.43 13.44 -7.43
C LEU A 320 -5.43 12.61 -6.62
N VAL A 321 -4.34 13.24 -6.16
CA VAL A 321 -3.36 12.60 -5.26
C VAL A 321 -4.02 12.26 -3.93
N GLY A 322 -4.74 13.20 -3.33
CA GLY A 322 -5.45 12.98 -2.07
C GLY A 322 -6.47 11.85 -2.16
N LEU A 323 -7.25 11.82 -3.25
CA LEU A 323 -8.21 10.73 -3.52
C LEU A 323 -7.50 9.38 -3.72
N HIS A 324 -6.34 9.36 -4.37
CA HIS A 324 -5.57 8.12 -4.56
C HIS A 324 -5.01 7.58 -3.26
N GLU A 325 -4.35 8.44 -2.48
CA GLU A 325 -3.72 8.05 -1.22
C GLU A 325 -4.74 7.76 -0.10
N GLY A 326 -5.91 8.41 -0.14
CA GLY A 326 -6.96 8.21 0.85
C GLY A 326 -6.59 8.62 2.27
N ARG A 327 -5.56 9.47 2.46
CA ARG A 327 -5.06 9.87 3.80
C ARG A 327 -6.12 10.60 4.62
N PHE A 328 -6.99 11.39 3.97
CA PHE A 328 -8.12 12.07 4.60
C PHE A 328 -9.25 11.13 5.03
N ALA A 329 -9.20 9.86 4.61
CA ALA A 329 -10.29 8.93 4.85
C ALA A 329 -10.31 8.49 6.32
N GLN A 330 -11.37 8.88 7.01
CA GLN A 330 -11.70 8.37 8.34
C GLN A 330 -11.96 6.84 8.29
N PRO A 331 -11.94 6.10 9.39
CA PRO A 331 -11.93 4.63 9.39
C PRO A 331 -12.99 3.98 8.51
N ILE A 332 -14.24 4.45 8.52
CA ILE A 332 -15.33 3.88 7.70
C ILE A 332 -15.05 4.06 6.21
N LEU A 333 -14.66 5.25 5.78
CA LEU A 333 -14.33 5.54 4.39
C LEU A 333 -13.09 4.77 3.95
N ARG A 334 -12.11 4.60 4.82
CA ARG A 334 -10.89 3.81 4.54
C ARG A 334 -11.22 2.33 4.32
N TRP A 335 -12.11 1.75 5.12
CA TRP A 335 -12.62 0.41 4.88
C TRP A 335 -13.36 0.28 3.55
N LEU A 336 -14.11 1.32 3.14
CA LEU A 336 -14.72 1.33 1.81
C LEU A 336 -13.67 1.31 0.69
N TYR A 337 -12.58 2.07 0.82
CA TYR A 337 -11.43 2.01 -0.11
C TYR A 337 -10.84 0.60 -0.19
N VAL A 338 -10.64 -0.04 0.95
CA VAL A 338 -10.14 -1.42 1.03
C VAL A 338 -11.09 -2.41 0.37
N LEU A 339 -12.39 -2.32 0.61
CA LEU A 339 -13.40 -3.17 -0.02
C LEU A 339 -13.42 -2.97 -1.55
N CYS A 340 -13.33 -1.73 -2.03
CA CYS A 340 -13.23 -1.42 -3.46
C CYS A 340 -11.91 -1.93 -4.06
N GLY A 341 -10.79 -1.82 -3.35
CA GLY A 341 -9.49 -2.34 -3.77
C GLY A 341 -9.50 -3.87 -3.88
N PHE A 342 -10.07 -4.57 -2.90
CA PHE A 342 -10.26 -6.03 -2.98
C PHE A 342 -11.26 -6.43 -4.08
N ALA A 343 -12.29 -5.63 -4.35
CA ALA A 343 -13.16 -5.84 -5.51
C ALA A 343 -12.37 -5.73 -6.82
N GLY A 344 -11.40 -4.80 -6.92
CA GLY A 344 -10.46 -4.71 -8.04
C GLY A 344 -9.59 -5.97 -8.19
N ALA A 345 -8.98 -6.43 -7.10
CA ALA A 345 -8.21 -7.67 -7.10
C ALA A 345 -9.08 -8.88 -7.51
N ALA A 346 -10.30 -8.98 -6.99
CA ALA A 346 -11.27 -10.03 -7.35
C ALA A 346 -11.71 -9.93 -8.82
N MET A 347 -11.92 -8.73 -9.34
CA MET A 347 -12.23 -8.51 -10.76
C MET A 347 -11.10 -9.02 -11.64
N VAL A 348 -9.86 -8.68 -11.35
CA VAL A 348 -8.70 -9.17 -12.10
C VAL A 348 -8.58 -10.70 -12.00
N ALA A 349 -8.63 -11.25 -10.78
CA ALA A 349 -8.53 -12.70 -10.55
C ALA A 349 -9.62 -13.49 -11.29
N THR A 350 -10.87 -13.05 -11.19
CA THR A 350 -12.01 -13.70 -11.89
C THR A 350 -11.90 -13.59 -13.40
N GLY A 351 -11.38 -12.47 -13.93
CA GLY A 351 -11.08 -12.29 -15.35
C GLY A 351 -10.03 -13.27 -15.88
N LEU A 352 -8.93 -13.46 -15.13
CA LEU A 352 -7.87 -14.43 -15.46
C LEU A 352 -8.40 -15.87 -15.44
N VAL A 353 -9.22 -16.24 -14.45
CA VAL A 353 -9.86 -17.56 -14.37
C VAL A 353 -10.90 -17.75 -15.48
N LEU A 354 -11.68 -16.72 -15.79
CA LEU A 354 -12.64 -16.72 -16.89
C LEU A 354 -11.96 -17.00 -18.24
N TRP A 355 -10.82 -16.39 -18.48
CA TRP A 355 -10.02 -16.56 -19.69
C TRP A 355 -9.58 -18.03 -19.88
N THR A 356 -9.04 -18.66 -18.87
CA THR A 356 -8.60 -20.07 -18.92
C THR A 356 -9.78 -21.04 -19.03
N THR A 357 -10.85 -20.81 -18.26
CA THR A 357 -12.06 -21.65 -18.27
C THR A 357 -12.72 -21.67 -19.66
N LYS A 358 -12.84 -20.49 -20.32
CA LYS A 358 -13.39 -20.38 -21.68
C LYS A 358 -12.57 -21.17 -22.70
N ARG A 359 -11.25 -21.10 -22.63
CA ARG A 359 -10.35 -21.80 -23.59
C ARG A 359 -10.33 -23.31 -23.39
N ARG A 360 -10.42 -23.77 -22.13
CA ARG A 360 -10.59 -25.21 -21.86
C ARG A 360 -11.89 -25.77 -22.48
N GLN A 361 -13.01 -25.05 -22.39
CA GLN A 361 -14.26 -25.49 -22.99
C GLN A 361 -14.20 -25.56 -24.52
N GLN A 362 -13.40 -24.68 -25.13
CA GLN A 362 -13.19 -24.68 -26.59
C GLN A 362 -12.23 -25.78 -27.07
N ARG A 363 -11.77 -26.70 -26.18
CA ARG A 363 -10.82 -27.78 -26.44
C ARG A 363 -9.50 -27.31 -27.10
N ARG A 364 -9.15 -26.07 -26.94
CA ARG A 364 -7.86 -25.53 -27.36
C ARG A 364 -6.81 -25.87 -26.29
N ALA A 365 -6.34 -27.13 -26.28
CA ALA A 365 -5.24 -27.59 -25.46
C ALA A 365 -3.90 -27.04 -26.00
N ALA A 366 -3.73 -25.72 -25.93
CA ALA A 366 -2.45 -25.12 -26.25
C ALA A 366 -1.59 -25.05 -24.98
N THR A 367 -0.29 -25.30 -25.11
CA THR A 367 0.72 -25.19 -24.04
C THR A 367 0.58 -23.86 -23.28
N GLY A 368 0.24 -22.75 -23.95
CA GLY A 368 0.00 -21.44 -23.35
C GLY A 368 -1.17 -21.40 -22.35
N VAL A 369 -2.23 -22.17 -22.55
CA VAL A 369 -3.36 -22.20 -21.61
C VAL A 369 -2.94 -22.87 -20.28
N ALA A 370 -2.17 -23.95 -20.35
CA ALA A 370 -1.66 -24.61 -19.14
C ALA A 370 -0.68 -23.71 -18.36
N LEU A 371 0.15 -22.95 -19.06
CA LEU A 371 1.03 -21.96 -18.43
C LEU A 371 0.23 -20.88 -17.70
N VAL A 372 -0.76 -20.27 -18.38
CA VAL A 372 -1.61 -19.23 -17.78
C VAL A 372 -2.38 -19.76 -16.56
N GLU A 373 -2.85 -21.01 -16.57
CA GLU A 373 -3.50 -21.61 -15.41
C GLU A 373 -2.57 -21.76 -14.22
N ARG A 374 -1.33 -22.20 -14.43
CA ARG A 374 -0.33 -22.31 -13.37
C ARG A 374 0.05 -20.94 -12.81
N LEU A 375 0.24 -19.95 -13.68
CA LEU A 375 0.48 -18.57 -13.28
C LEU A 375 -0.69 -17.98 -12.48
N ASN A 376 -1.94 -18.27 -12.88
CA ASN A 376 -3.11 -17.85 -12.13
C ASN A 376 -3.11 -18.41 -10.70
N VAL A 377 -2.76 -19.70 -10.52
CA VAL A 377 -2.64 -20.29 -9.17
C VAL A 377 -1.54 -19.58 -8.38
N ALA A 378 -0.33 -19.50 -8.96
CA ALA A 378 0.85 -18.96 -8.29
C ALA A 378 0.69 -17.48 -7.89
N VAL A 379 -0.01 -16.69 -8.71
CA VAL A 379 -0.23 -15.27 -8.41
C VAL A 379 -1.46 -15.07 -7.54
N VAL A 380 -2.63 -15.61 -7.93
CA VAL A 380 -3.89 -15.29 -7.23
C VAL A 380 -3.98 -15.96 -5.85
N ALA A 381 -3.55 -17.21 -5.72
CA ALA A 381 -3.52 -17.90 -4.43
C ALA A 381 -2.16 -17.78 -3.72
N GLY A 382 -1.06 -17.71 -4.49
CA GLY A 382 0.28 -17.68 -3.93
C GLY A 382 0.69 -16.32 -3.36
N LEU A 383 0.28 -15.19 -3.95
CA LEU A 383 0.63 -13.87 -3.43
C LEU A 383 0.13 -13.64 -2.00
N PRO A 384 -1.14 -13.95 -1.64
CA PRO A 384 -1.58 -13.89 -0.25
C PRO A 384 -0.73 -14.72 0.71
N ILE A 385 -0.24 -15.90 0.29
CA ILE A 385 0.68 -16.73 1.09
C ILE A 385 1.98 -15.99 1.32
N GLY A 386 2.55 -15.37 0.28
CA GLY A 386 3.74 -14.52 0.41
C GLY A 386 3.52 -13.36 1.38
N VAL A 387 2.41 -12.61 1.26
CA VAL A 387 2.09 -11.50 2.17
C VAL A 387 1.92 -11.98 3.62
N LEU A 388 1.25 -13.12 3.85
CA LEU A 388 1.11 -13.67 5.19
C LEU A 388 2.47 -14.11 5.76
N SER A 389 3.38 -14.64 4.93
CA SER A 389 4.73 -14.98 5.37
C SER A 389 5.57 -13.75 5.72
N TYR A 390 5.34 -12.59 5.08
CA TYR A 390 5.92 -11.32 5.47
C TYR A 390 5.57 -10.94 6.91
N PHE A 391 4.29 -11.00 7.26
CA PHE A 391 3.84 -10.73 8.63
C PHE A 391 4.35 -11.76 9.63
N LEU A 392 4.38 -13.05 9.27
CA LEU A 392 4.94 -14.10 10.12
C LEU A 392 6.45 -13.92 10.32
N ALA A 393 7.18 -13.53 9.29
CA ALA A 393 8.61 -13.24 9.39
C ALA A 393 8.88 -12.12 10.41
N ASN A 394 8.07 -11.07 10.44
CA ASN A 394 8.18 -10.02 11.44
C ASN A 394 8.06 -10.54 12.89
N ARG A 395 7.33 -11.61 13.14
CA ARG A 395 7.18 -12.20 14.47
C ARG A 395 8.22 -13.27 14.79
N LEU A 396 8.75 -13.94 13.78
CA LEU A 396 9.61 -15.13 13.96
C LEU A 396 11.10 -14.84 13.80
N LEU A 397 11.48 -13.79 13.06
CA LEU A 397 12.88 -13.40 12.92
C LEU A 397 13.41 -12.80 14.23
N PRO A 398 14.66 -13.11 14.63
CA PRO A 398 15.29 -12.51 15.80
C PRO A 398 15.29 -10.97 15.74
N VAL A 399 15.06 -10.30 16.86
CA VAL A 399 15.01 -8.82 16.91
C VAL A 399 16.35 -8.21 16.51
N GLY A 400 17.47 -8.78 16.96
CA GLY A 400 18.83 -8.30 16.65
C GLY A 400 19.44 -8.84 15.36
N LEU A 401 18.62 -9.32 14.41
CA LEU A 401 19.13 -9.80 13.11
C LEU A 401 19.52 -8.60 12.23
N ASP A 402 20.77 -8.58 11.76
CA ASP A 402 21.24 -7.58 10.82
C ASP A 402 20.44 -7.61 9.50
N GLY A 403 19.97 -6.43 9.06
CA GLY A 403 19.12 -6.30 7.87
C GLY A 403 17.77 -7.01 8.01
N ARG A 404 17.23 -7.05 9.20
CA ARG A 404 15.98 -7.73 9.54
C ARG A 404 14.82 -7.29 8.64
N ALA A 405 14.72 -6.01 8.35
CA ALA A 405 13.71 -5.45 7.45
C ALA A 405 13.78 -6.08 6.04
N ASP A 406 14.99 -6.26 5.50
CA ASP A 406 15.18 -6.90 4.21
C ASP A 406 14.82 -8.39 4.25
N TRP A 407 15.13 -9.08 5.35
CA TRP A 407 14.77 -10.48 5.53
C TRP A 407 13.25 -10.71 5.62
N GLU A 408 12.47 -9.77 6.16
CA GLU A 408 11.01 -9.81 6.10
C GLU A 408 10.52 -9.81 4.64
N VAL A 409 11.08 -8.94 3.80
CA VAL A 409 10.78 -8.86 2.37
C VAL A 409 11.26 -10.12 1.64
N HIS A 410 12.46 -10.60 1.94
CA HIS A 410 12.97 -11.83 1.36
C HIS A 410 12.09 -13.04 1.68
N ALA A 411 11.60 -13.17 2.91
CA ALA A 411 10.67 -14.22 3.31
C ALA A 411 9.38 -14.21 2.46
N MET A 412 8.81 -13.02 2.22
CA MET A 412 7.66 -12.88 1.33
C MET A 412 7.93 -13.46 -0.06
N PHE A 413 9.03 -13.07 -0.69
CA PHE A 413 9.33 -13.46 -2.07
C PHE A 413 9.83 -14.90 -2.19
N ILE A 414 10.57 -15.41 -1.21
CA ILE A 414 11.00 -16.82 -1.16
C ILE A 414 9.77 -17.74 -1.07
N VAL A 415 8.85 -17.45 -0.16
CA VAL A 415 7.62 -18.24 -0.01
C VAL A 415 6.72 -18.10 -1.22
N TRP A 416 6.64 -16.92 -1.82
CA TRP A 416 5.90 -16.73 -3.07
C TRP A 416 6.55 -17.47 -4.24
N ALA A 417 7.88 -17.50 -4.36
CA ALA A 417 8.60 -18.31 -5.33
C ALA A 417 8.34 -19.82 -5.13
N ALA A 418 8.29 -20.28 -3.87
CA ALA A 418 7.89 -21.65 -3.56
C ALA A 418 6.46 -21.95 -4.00
N ALA A 419 5.52 -21.00 -3.91
CA ALA A 419 4.17 -21.14 -4.42
C ALA A 419 4.15 -21.25 -5.97
N PHE A 420 5.03 -20.55 -6.69
CA PHE A 420 5.22 -20.75 -8.14
C PHE A 420 5.75 -22.15 -8.46
N ALA A 421 6.78 -22.62 -7.76
CA ALA A 421 7.34 -23.96 -7.94
C ALA A 421 6.28 -25.04 -7.66
N HIS A 422 5.51 -24.88 -6.59
CA HIS A 422 4.38 -25.77 -6.25
C HIS A 422 3.31 -25.77 -7.37
N ALA A 423 2.87 -24.60 -7.88
CA ALA A 423 1.91 -24.51 -8.96
C ALA A 423 2.42 -25.12 -10.26
N ALA A 424 3.74 -25.06 -10.51
CA ALA A 424 4.37 -25.70 -11.66
C ALA A 424 4.39 -27.23 -11.55
N ALA A 425 4.61 -27.77 -10.34
CA ALA A 425 4.73 -29.20 -10.08
C ALA A 425 3.38 -29.93 -9.93
N ARG A 426 2.30 -29.20 -9.58
CA ARG A 426 0.98 -29.79 -9.25
C ARG A 426 -0.04 -29.56 -10.36
N PRO A 427 -1.00 -30.48 -10.54
CA PRO A 427 -2.16 -30.21 -11.39
C PRO A 427 -2.93 -28.97 -10.91
N PRO A 428 -3.30 -28.02 -11.78
CA PRO A 428 -3.86 -26.73 -11.38
C PRO A 428 -5.05 -26.84 -10.42
N GLY A 429 -5.97 -27.78 -10.62
CA GLY A 429 -7.14 -27.97 -9.74
C GLY A 429 -6.77 -28.37 -8.30
N ARG A 430 -5.68 -29.15 -8.11
CA ARG A 430 -5.15 -29.48 -6.78
C ARG A 430 -4.36 -28.32 -6.20
N ALA A 431 -3.53 -27.68 -7.01
CA ALA A 431 -2.71 -26.55 -6.59
C ALA A 431 -3.57 -25.41 -6.03
N TRP A 432 -4.72 -25.10 -6.63
CA TRP A 432 -5.71 -24.14 -6.08
C TRP A 432 -6.14 -24.50 -4.66
N VAL A 433 -6.56 -25.76 -4.45
CA VAL A 433 -7.06 -26.22 -3.14
C VAL A 433 -5.94 -26.18 -2.09
N GLU A 434 -4.75 -26.64 -2.47
CA GLU A 434 -3.58 -26.71 -1.59
C GLU A 434 -3.09 -25.30 -1.19
N GLN A 435 -2.97 -24.36 -2.14
CA GLN A 435 -2.51 -23.00 -1.85
C GLN A 435 -3.57 -22.18 -1.08
N ILE A 436 -4.84 -22.28 -1.44
CA ILE A 436 -5.90 -21.62 -0.65
C ILE A 436 -5.93 -22.18 0.78
N GLY A 437 -5.72 -23.50 0.94
CA GLY A 437 -5.61 -24.13 2.25
C GLY A 437 -4.42 -23.65 3.06
N ALA A 438 -3.26 -23.55 2.44
CA ALA A 438 -2.06 -22.98 3.05
C ALA A 438 -2.30 -21.52 3.49
N GLY A 439 -2.89 -20.70 2.62
CA GLY A 439 -3.26 -19.32 2.97
C GLY A 439 -4.23 -19.24 4.16
N ALA A 440 -5.25 -20.11 4.21
CA ALA A 440 -6.17 -20.17 5.34
C ALA A 440 -5.46 -20.52 6.66
N VAL A 441 -4.54 -21.49 6.63
CA VAL A 441 -3.76 -21.89 7.80
C VAL A 441 -2.82 -20.78 8.25
N LEU A 442 -2.05 -20.18 7.33
CA LEU A 442 -1.12 -19.10 7.67
C LEU A 442 -1.84 -17.88 8.26
N ALA A 443 -3.02 -17.54 7.70
CA ALA A 443 -3.82 -16.44 8.21
C ALA A 443 -4.38 -16.73 9.62
N ALA A 444 -4.74 -17.99 9.94
CA ALA A 444 -5.14 -18.39 11.28
C ALA A 444 -3.97 -18.42 12.26
N LEU A 445 -2.78 -18.81 11.79
CA LEU A 445 -1.56 -18.86 12.60
C LEU A 445 -1.06 -17.47 13.00
N LEU A 446 -1.32 -16.44 12.20
CA LEU A 446 -0.80 -15.09 12.45
C LEU A 446 -1.16 -14.54 13.83
N PRO A 447 -2.43 -14.48 14.26
CA PRO A 447 -2.77 -14.03 15.63
C PRO A 447 -2.25 -14.98 16.71
N MET A 448 -2.12 -16.27 16.43
CA MET A 448 -1.56 -17.23 17.38
C MET A 448 -0.07 -16.98 17.59
N VAL A 449 0.69 -16.76 16.53
CA VAL A 449 2.13 -16.43 16.62
C VAL A 449 2.29 -15.08 17.31
N ASN A 450 1.45 -14.08 16.98
CA ASN A 450 1.43 -12.80 17.67
C ASN A 450 1.22 -12.97 19.20
N PHE A 451 0.28 -13.84 19.61
CA PHE A 451 0.02 -14.16 21.01
C PHE A 451 1.23 -14.78 21.72
N LEU A 452 2.00 -15.61 21.01
CA LEU A 452 3.15 -16.33 21.59
C LEU A 452 4.44 -15.49 21.62
N THR A 453 4.54 -14.45 20.81
CA THR A 453 5.78 -13.68 20.58
C THR A 453 5.74 -12.24 21.06
N THR A 454 4.56 -11.73 21.43
CA THR A 454 4.42 -10.33 21.87
C THR A 454 3.47 -10.21 23.04
N ASP A 455 3.69 -9.18 23.85
CA ASP A 455 2.76 -8.81 24.92
C ASP A 455 1.47 -8.17 24.42
N ILE A 456 1.48 -7.63 23.19
CA ILE A 456 0.35 -6.92 22.58
C ILE A 456 -0.31 -7.83 21.54
N HIS A 457 -1.05 -8.81 22.02
CA HIS A 457 -1.85 -9.73 21.20
C HIS A 457 -3.33 -9.32 21.15
N LEU A 458 -4.12 -9.98 20.29
CA LEU A 458 -5.56 -9.69 20.09
C LEU A 458 -6.35 -9.51 21.38
N GLY A 459 -6.16 -10.40 22.38
CA GLY A 459 -6.89 -10.33 23.66
C GLY A 459 -6.57 -9.08 24.45
N ARG A 460 -5.28 -8.71 24.59
CA ARG A 460 -4.86 -7.47 25.26
C ARG A 460 -5.25 -6.23 24.47
N ALA A 461 -5.13 -6.27 23.15
CA ALA A 461 -5.55 -5.17 22.28
C ALA A 461 -7.05 -4.87 22.44
N LEU A 462 -7.90 -5.88 22.47
CA LEU A 462 -9.34 -5.72 22.71
C LEU A 462 -9.63 -5.21 24.12
N ALA A 463 -8.99 -5.75 25.16
CA ALA A 463 -9.18 -5.33 26.53
C ALA A 463 -8.72 -3.88 26.78
N GLY A 464 -7.65 -3.44 26.10
CA GLY A 464 -7.13 -2.07 26.16
C GLY A 464 -7.79 -1.09 25.18
N GLY A 465 -8.79 -1.51 24.39
CA GLY A 465 -9.46 -0.66 23.41
C GLY A 465 -8.59 -0.29 22.19
N ASN A 466 -7.48 -0.98 21.97
CA ASN A 466 -6.62 -0.74 20.81
C ASN A 466 -7.16 -1.47 19.58
N TRP A 467 -8.09 -0.80 18.92
CA TRP A 467 -8.75 -1.30 17.70
C TRP A 467 -7.82 -1.42 16.51
N VAL A 468 -6.70 -0.70 16.50
CA VAL A 468 -5.69 -0.75 15.42
C VAL A 468 -5.04 -2.13 15.39
N LEU A 469 -4.45 -2.53 16.51
CA LEU A 469 -3.77 -3.82 16.62
C LEU A 469 -4.75 -5.00 16.57
N ALA A 470 -5.90 -4.88 17.26
CA ALA A 470 -6.97 -5.86 17.13
C ALA A 470 -7.49 -6.02 15.71
N GLY A 471 -7.48 -4.94 14.92
CA GLY A 471 -7.93 -4.91 13.53
C GLY A 471 -7.06 -5.76 12.60
N VAL A 472 -5.74 -5.74 12.77
CA VAL A 472 -4.82 -6.56 11.94
C VAL A 472 -5.05 -8.06 12.22
N ASP A 473 -5.03 -8.47 13.48
CA ASP A 473 -5.28 -9.87 13.86
C ASP A 473 -6.70 -10.32 13.48
N GLY A 474 -7.71 -9.46 13.70
CA GLY A 474 -9.10 -9.71 13.33
C GLY A 474 -9.30 -9.86 11.83
N THR A 475 -8.61 -9.05 11.02
CA THR A 475 -8.63 -9.14 9.56
C THR A 475 -7.99 -10.44 9.08
N ALA A 476 -6.89 -10.88 9.69
CA ALA A 476 -6.26 -12.16 9.38
C ALA A 476 -7.21 -13.34 9.67
N LEU A 477 -7.92 -13.33 10.81
CA LEU A 477 -8.93 -14.36 11.13
C LEU A 477 -10.11 -14.32 10.16
N ALA A 478 -10.62 -13.15 9.81
CA ALA A 478 -11.69 -13.00 8.83
C ALA A 478 -11.27 -13.52 7.45
N PHE A 479 -10.04 -13.24 7.04
CA PHE A 479 -9.48 -13.75 5.79
C PHE A 479 -9.30 -15.27 5.82
N SER A 480 -8.81 -15.84 6.93
CA SER A 480 -8.76 -17.29 7.13
C SER A 480 -10.14 -17.94 7.01
N ALA A 481 -11.13 -17.39 7.67
CA ALA A 481 -12.51 -17.90 7.61
C ALA A 481 -13.09 -17.83 6.19
N LEU A 482 -12.81 -16.75 5.45
CA LEU A 482 -13.19 -16.61 4.04
C LEU A 482 -12.58 -17.72 3.18
N LEU A 483 -11.25 -17.93 3.27
CA LEU A 483 -10.55 -18.96 2.51
C LEU A 483 -11.03 -20.38 2.87
N ALA A 484 -11.21 -20.68 4.16
CA ALA A 484 -11.77 -21.95 4.62
C ALA A 484 -13.20 -22.17 4.10
N GLY A 485 -14.04 -21.15 4.11
CA GLY A 485 -15.39 -21.18 3.53
C GLY A 485 -15.39 -21.49 2.03
N LEU A 486 -14.45 -20.89 1.27
CA LEU A 486 -14.27 -21.18 -0.15
C LEU A 486 -13.85 -22.65 -0.38
N LEU A 487 -12.97 -23.18 0.44
CA LEU A 487 -12.54 -24.59 0.37
C LEU A 487 -13.67 -25.57 0.69
N ILE A 488 -14.39 -25.35 1.78
CA ILE A 488 -15.53 -26.19 2.16
C ILE A 488 -16.55 -26.20 1.05
N ARG A 489 -16.89 -25.03 0.49
CA ARG A 489 -17.86 -24.91 -0.60
C ARG A 489 -17.39 -25.61 -1.87
N SER A 490 -16.09 -25.53 -2.20
CA SER A 490 -15.52 -26.21 -3.36
C SER A 490 -15.55 -27.74 -3.22
N ARG A 491 -15.23 -28.27 -2.02
CA ARG A 491 -15.29 -29.71 -1.72
C ARG A 491 -16.70 -30.25 -1.75
N ARG A 492 -17.69 -29.55 -1.18
CA ARG A 492 -19.11 -29.94 -1.23
C ARG A 492 -19.58 -30.03 -2.68
N ARG A 493 -19.28 -29.03 -3.52
CA ARG A 493 -19.64 -29.06 -4.95
C ARG A 493 -19.00 -30.21 -5.71
N ALA A 494 -17.75 -30.54 -5.41
CA ALA A 494 -17.09 -31.68 -6.04
C ALA A 494 -17.76 -33.02 -5.64
N ALA A 495 -18.15 -33.18 -4.38
CA ALA A 495 -18.89 -34.35 -3.89
C ALA A 495 -20.27 -34.48 -4.54
N ASP A 496 -21.03 -33.36 -4.63
CA ASP A 496 -22.36 -33.34 -5.26
C ASP A 496 -22.29 -33.71 -6.75
N ASN A 497 -21.29 -33.20 -7.47
CA ASN A 497 -21.05 -33.50 -8.88
C ASN A 497 -20.65 -34.98 -9.07
N ALA A 498 -19.84 -35.55 -8.17
CA ALA A 498 -19.49 -36.97 -8.18
C ALA A 498 -20.71 -37.89 -7.94
N ALA A 499 -21.52 -37.53 -6.95
CA ALA A 499 -22.79 -38.25 -6.65
C ALA A 499 -23.77 -38.20 -7.82
N ALA A 500 -23.95 -37.01 -8.44
CA ALA A 500 -24.80 -36.87 -9.61
C ALA A 500 -24.30 -37.69 -10.81
N SER A 501 -23.00 -37.74 -11.03
CA SER A 501 -22.38 -38.54 -12.09
C SER A 501 -22.55 -40.05 -11.85
N ALA A 502 -22.42 -40.49 -10.58
CA ALA A 502 -22.61 -41.89 -10.20
C ALA A 502 -24.06 -42.33 -10.44
N ARG A 503 -25.05 -41.49 -10.05
CA ARG A 503 -26.49 -41.77 -10.30
C ARG A 503 -26.80 -41.87 -11.79
N ARG A 504 -26.23 -41.01 -12.66
CA ARG A 504 -26.41 -41.08 -14.11
C ARG A 504 -25.83 -42.37 -14.71
N ARG A 505 -24.67 -42.83 -14.22
CA ARG A 505 -24.05 -44.10 -14.66
C ARG A 505 -24.85 -45.33 -14.19
N GLY A 506 -25.38 -45.28 -12.97
CA GLY A 506 -26.25 -46.37 -12.43
C GLY A 506 -27.57 -46.49 -13.18
N GLY A 507 -28.22 -45.35 -13.52
CA GLY A 507 -29.48 -45.34 -14.31
C GLY A 507 -29.30 -45.85 -15.74
N MET A 508 -28.13 -45.61 -16.39
CA MET A 508 -27.86 -46.20 -17.71
C MET A 508 -27.61 -47.70 -17.70
N ARG A 509 -27.08 -48.26 -16.61
CA ARG A 509 -26.87 -49.74 -16.47
C ARG A 509 -28.16 -50.48 -16.16
N GLY A 510 -29.13 -49.86 -15.45
CA GLY A 510 -30.44 -50.45 -15.19
C GLY A 510 -31.38 -50.48 -16.41
N GLY A 511 -31.19 -49.56 -17.38
CA GLY A 511 -32.03 -49.49 -18.59
C GLY A 511 -31.70 -50.51 -19.70
N VAL A 512 -30.51 -51.12 -19.64
CA VAL A 512 -30.06 -52.10 -20.67
C VAL A 512 -30.51 -53.55 -20.35
N GLN A 513 -30.94 -53.84 -19.12
CA GLN A 513 -31.42 -55.18 -18.71
C GLN A 513 -32.95 -55.36 -18.84
N GLY A 514 -33.73 -54.36 -19.24
CA GLY A 514 -35.19 -54.41 -19.35
C GLY A 514 -35.76 -54.58 -20.78
N GLY A 515 -34.92 -54.79 -21.82
CA GLY A 515 -35.33 -54.86 -23.23
C GLY A 515 -35.21 -56.25 -23.88
N GLY A 516 -35.42 -57.32 -23.10
CA GLY A 516 -35.41 -58.69 -23.64
C GLY A 516 -36.60 -59.50 -23.14
N LYS A 517 -37.79 -59.28 -23.71
CA LYS A 517 -38.88 -60.27 -23.78
C LYS A 517 -39.68 -60.05 -25.05
#